data_9026be689a4268395ed9a3db05df7d52
#
_entry.id   9026be689a4268395ed9a3db05df7d52
#
_cell.length_a   1.000
_cell.length_b   1.000
_cell.length_c   1.000
_cell.angle_alpha   90.00
_cell.angle_beta   90.00
_cell.angle_gamma   90.00
#
_symmetry.space_group_name_H-M   'P 1'
#
loop_
_entity.id
_entity.type
_entity.pdbx_description
1 polymer ?
#
loop_
_entity_poly.entity_id
_entity_poly.type
_entity_poly.pdbx_seq_one_letter_code
_entity_poly.pdbx_strand_id
1 'polypeptide(L)'
;MNLGSDYAHRRMVKFLTVTLIVFMTASGLLANRYRSGSRERFRFSKAYLAYALLWTTAFSLVYGRQIYKDYLQGQINLKDAITLYSYMNITVAVINYVTQMIISDHVAKMMSRVPFFDTLKSLRLDSRSLYKSITLALVKTIVFPLTLEVAFILQQRRQHPEMSLIWTVYRLFPLVISNLLNNCYFGAMVIVKEMLNALNVRLESQLQEVNLLQREDQLKMFTKYYRMQRFCSLADELDKLAHRYKLIYVHSGKYLTPMSLSMILSLICHLLGITVGFYSLYYAIADTFILGKPYDGLGSLINLVFLLISLAEVTLLSHLCNHLLVATRRSAVILQQMNLSHADRRYRQAVHSFTLLVTVTKFQIKPLGLYELDMRLISNVFSAVAMFLLILVQADLSQRFKML
;
A
#
# COMPACT_ATOMS: atom_id res chain seq x y z
N MET A 1 -0.42 -32.68 -1.46
CA MET A 1 -0.16 -31.32 -1.95
C MET A 1 -1.26 -30.95 -2.93
N ASN A 2 -2.18 -30.04 -2.55
CA ASN A 2 -3.41 -29.77 -3.32
C ASN A 2 -3.12 -28.89 -4.56
N LEU A 3 -2.85 -29.54 -5.70
CA LEU A 3 -2.69 -28.88 -7.01
C LEU A 3 -3.91 -28.04 -7.43
N GLY A 4 -5.12 -28.40 -6.96
CA GLY A 4 -6.35 -27.64 -7.24
C GLY A 4 -6.43 -26.27 -6.54
N SER A 5 -5.93 -26.14 -5.32
CA SER A 5 -5.89 -24.88 -4.56
C SER A 5 -4.98 -23.84 -5.21
N ASP A 6 -3.82 -24.22 -5.69
CA ASP A 6 -2.86 -23.32 -6.36
C ASP A 6 -3.42 -22.77 -7.69
N TYR A 7 -4.18 -23.55 -8.43
CA TYR A 7 -4.79 -23.12 -9.68
C TYR A 7 -5.92 -22.10 -9.44
N ALA A 8 -6.78 -22.34 -8.45
CA ALA A 8 -7.87 -21.43 -8.09
C ALA A 8 -7.33 -20.07 -7.64
N HIS A 9 -6.29 -20.04 -6.79
CA HIS A 9 -5.65 -18.81 -6.32
C HIS A 9 -5.01 -17.99 -7.46
N ARG A 10 -4.33 -18.65 -8.39
CA ARG A 10 -3.75 -17.96 -9.57
C ARG A 10 -4.82 -17.36 -10.46
N ARG A 11 -5.94 -18.05 -10.65
CA ARG A 11 -7.07 -17.56 -11.44
C ARG A 11 -7.72 -16.34 -10.78
N MET A 12 -7.90 -16.38 -9.46
CA MET A 12 -8.43 -15.26 -8.68
C MET A 12 -7.52 -14.03 -8.75
N VAL A 13 -6.22 -14.17 -8.54
CA VAL A 13 -5.26 -13.06 -8.64
C VAL A 13 -5.26 -12.47 -10.04
N LYS A 14 -5.28 -13.31 -11.08
CA LYS A 14 -5.36 -12.83 -12.47
C LYS A 14 -6.66 -12.08 -12.72
N PHE A 15 -7.79 -12.59 -12.25
CA PHE A 15 -9.11 -11.95 -12.39
C PHE A 15 -9.11 -10.57 -11.71
N LEU A 16 -8.68 -10.49 -10.45
CA LEU A 16 -8.60 -9.23 -9.69
C LEU A 16 -7.69 -8.21 -10.37
N THR A 17 -6.53 -8.64 -10.86
CA THR A 17 -5.59 -7.76 -11.57
C THR A 17 -6.20 -7.21 -12.86
N VAL A 18 -6.87 -8.05 -13.65
CA VAL A 18 -7.52 -7.63 -14.89
C VAL A 18 -8.67 -6.66 -14.60
N THR A 19 -9.52 -6.98 -13.61
CA THR A 19 -10.62 -6.11 -13.18
C THR A 19 -10.12 -4.76 -12.72
N LEU A 20 -9.05 -4.71 -11.93
CA LEU A 20 -8.42 -3.48 -11.49
C LEU A 20 -7.90 -2.65 -12.68
N ILE A 21 -7.19 -3.27 -13.62
CA ILE A 21 -6.69 -2.60 -14.84
C ILE A 21 -7.85 -2.03 -15.67
N VAL A 22 -8.91 -2.80 -15.86
CA VAL A 22 -10.10 -2.36 -16.60
C VAL A 22 -10.75 -1.16 -15.90
N PHE A 23 -10.93 -1.24 -14.59
CA PHE A 23 -11.50 -0.15 -13.80
C PHE A 23 -10.63 1.12 -13.85
N MET A 24 -9.30 1.01 -13.68
CA MET A 24 -8.37 2.14 -13.79
C MET A 24 -8.38 2.76 -15.19
N THR A 25 -8.51 1.94 -16.24
CA THR A 25 -8.60 2.43 -17.61
C THR A 25 -9.94 3.13 -17.86
N ALA A 26 -11.04 2.54 -17.43
CA ALA A 26 -12.38 3.12 -17.58
C ALA A 26 -12.54 4.43 -16.82
N SER A 27 -11.93 4.55 -15.63
CA SER A 27 -11.93 5.78 -14.82
C SER A 27 -10.90 6.83 -15.29
N GLY A 28 -10.16 6.59 -16.37
CA GLY A 28 -9.17 7.53 -16.90
C GLY A 28 -7.85 7.63 -16.11
N LEU A 29 -7.63 6.76 -15.11
CA LEU A 29 -6.40 6.74 -14.31
C LEU A 29 -5.22 6.05 -15.03
N LEU A 30 -5.48 5.24 -16.04
CA LEU A 30 -4.44 4.49 -16.74
C LEU A 30 -4.42 4.86 -18.22
N ALA A 31 -3.37 5.56 -18.66
CA ALA A 31 -3.15 5.93 -20.05
C ALA A 31 -2.41 4.84 -20.88
N ASN A 32 -2.41 3.60 -20.38
CA ASN A 32 -1.66 2.49 -20.92
C ASN A 32 -2.58 1.38 -21.45
N ARG A 33 -2.26 0.87 -22.66
CA ARG A 33 -2.96 -0.27 -23.22
C ARG A 33 -2.34 -1.57 -22.72
N TYR A 34 -3.16 -2.42 -22.12
CA TYR A 34 -2.76 -3.78 -21.74
C TYR A 34 -2.98 -4.75 -22.92
N ARG A 35 -1.95 -5.55 -23.24
CA ARG A 35 -2.04 -6.60 -24.26
C ARG A 35 -1.59 -7.94 -23.67
N SER A 36 -2.53 -8.86 -23.55
CA SER A 36 -2.24 -10.22 -23.08
C SER A 36 -1.48 -10.98 -24.17
N GLY A 37 -0.36 -11.64 -23.81
CA GLY A 37 0.40 -12.50 -24.73
C GLY A 37 1.55 -11.84 -25.48
N SER A 38 1.81 -10.53 -25.35
CA SER A 38 2.99 -9.88 -25.93
C SER A 38 4.14 -9.77 -24.92
N ARG A 39 5.39 -9.63 -25.45
CA ARG A 39 6.57 -9.35 -24.62
C ARG A 39 6.43 -8.03 -23.86
N GLU A 40 5.80 -7.03 -24.50
CA GLU A 40 5.44 -5.75 -23.88
C GLU A 40 3.96 -5.78 -23.50
N ARG A 41 3.69 -6.10 -22.23
CA ARG A 41 2.32 -6.23 -21.70
C ARG A 41 1.60 -4.88 -21.57
N PHE A 42 2.34 -3.83 -21.26
CA PHE A 42 1.83 -2.46 -21.16
C PHE A 42 2.51 -1.56 -22.18
N ARG A 43 1.72 -0.87 -22.97
CA ARG A 43 2.21 0.10 -23.96
C ARG A 43 1.51 1.43 -23.77
N PHE A 44 2.29 2.50 -23.69
CA PHE A 44 1.75 3.85 -23.67
C PHE A 44 0.93 4.13 -24.96
N SER A 45 -0.23 4.74 -24.80
CA SER A 45 -1.14 5.05 -25.90
C SER A 45 -1.59 6.52 -25.83
N LYS A 46 -1.30 7.27 -26.91
CA LYS A 46 -1.74 8.68 -27.01
C LYS A 46 -3.27 8.81 -26.96
N ALA A 47 -4.02 7.84 -27.50
CA ALA A 47 -5.47 7.84 -27.47
C ALA A 47 -5.99 7.69 -26.04
N TYR A 48 -5.43 6.77 -25.24
CA TYR A 48 -5.79 6.63 -23.81
C TYR A 48 -5.33 7.84 -22.97
N LEU A 49 -4.21 8.49 -23.35
CA LEU A 49 -3.80 9.74 -22.70
C LEU A 49 -4.81 10.86 -22.98
N ALA A 50 -5.25 11.01 -24.23
CA ALA A 50 -6.27 12.00 -24.60
C ALA A 50 -7.60 11.74 -23.85
N TYR A 51 -8.02 10.47 -23.75
CA TYR A 51 -9.16 10.07 -22.94
C TYR A 51 -8.99 10.42 -21.46
N ALA A 52 -7.83 10.10 -20.86
CA ALA A 52 -7.51 10.43 -19.48
C ALA A 52 -7.54 11.95 -19.24
N LEU A 53 -7.03 12.74 -20.20
CA LEU A 53 -7.02 14.20 -20.13
C LEU A 53 -8.44 14.78 -20.18
N LEU A 54 -9.28 14.29 -21.10
CA LEU A 54 -10.70 14.68 -21.16
C LEU A 54 -11.44 14.33 -19.88
N TRP A 55 -11.21 13.11 -19.35
CA TRP A 55 -11.82 12.66 -18.11
C TRP A 55 -11.37 13.52 -16.91
N THR A 56 -10.09 13.81 -16.77
CA THR A 56 -9.53 14.66 -15.72
C THR A 56 -10.09 16.07 -15.77
N THR A 57 -10.19 16.64 -16.97
CA THR A 57 -10.76 17.98 -17.17
C THR A 57 -12.24 18.00 -16.78
N ALA A 58 -13.02 17.02 -17.26
CA ALA A 58 -14.43 16.89 -16.90
C ALA A 58 -14.61 16.72 -15.38
N PHE A 59 -13.84 15.83 -14.76
CA PHE A 59 -13.84 15.60 -13.31
C PHE A 59 -13.53 16.90 -12.54
N SER A 60 -12.44 17.59 -12.91
CA SER A 60 -12.01 18.82 -12.23
C SER A 60 -13.05 19.96 -12.36
N LEU A 61 -13.67 20.12 -13.54
CA LEU A 61 -14.71 21.13 -13.76
C LEU A 61 -15.97 20.82 -12.96
N VAL A 62 -16.42 19.56 -13.00
CA VAL A 62 -17.67 19.13 -12.32
C VAL A 62 -17.53 19.29 -10.80
N TYR A 63 -16.48 18.72 -10.23
CA TYR A 63 -16.27 18.76 -8.77
C TYR A 63 -15.74 20.12 -8.28
N GLY A 64 -14.95 20.83 -9.08
CA GLY A 64 -14.55 22.20 -8.78
C GLY A 64 -15.74 23.16 -8.71
N ARG A 65 -16.69 23.04 -9.65
CA ARG A 65 -17.96 23.79 -9.60
C ARG A 65 -18.79 23.43 -8.36
N GLN A 66 -18.80 22.17 -7.96
CA GLN A 66 -19.49 21.74 -6.73
C GLN A 66 -18.89 22.41 -5.50
N ILE A 67 -17.56 22.33 -5.31
CA ILE A 67 -16.87 22.95 -4.17
C ILE A 67 -17.14 24.47 -4.14
N TYR A 68 -17.05 25.12 -5.30
CA TYR A 68 -17.30 26.56 -5.40
C TYR A 68 -18.75 26.92 -5.02
N LYS A 69 -19.74 26.15 -5.46
CA LYS A 69 -21.14 26.32 -5.08
C LYS A 69 -21.35 26.11 -3.58
N ASP A 70 -20.80 25.04 -3.00
CA ASP A 70 -20.93 24.75 -1.57
C ASP A 70 -20.24 25.84 -0.72
N TYR A 71 -19.12 26.40 -1.21
CA TYR A 71 -18.45 27.54 -0.58
C TYR A 71 -19.34 28.81 -0.57
N LEU A 72 -19.92 29.17 -1.71
CA LEU A 72 -20.80 30.33 -1.82
C LEU A 72 -22.08 30.22 -0.97
N GLN A 73 -22.57 28.97 -0.79
CA GLN A 73 -23.75 28.69 0.04
C GLN A 73 -23.42 28.57 1.54
N GLY A 74 -22.15 28.72 1.94
CA GLY A 74 -21.72 28.57 3.33
C GLY A 74 -21.91 27.17 3.89
N GLN A 75 -22.05 26.16 3.01
CA GLN A 75 -22.28 24.74 3.39
C GLN A 75 -21.01 24.03 3.83
N ILE A 76 -19.82 24.63 3.68
CA ILE A 76 -18.56 24.05 4.12
C ILE A 76 -18.46 24.15 5.64
N ASN A 77 -18.86 23.09 6.30
CA ASN A 77 -18.77 22.99 7.75
C ASN A 77 -17.51 22.20 8.14
N LEU A 78 -16.51 22.91 8.69
CA LEU A 78 -15.27 22.30 9.18
C LEU A 78 -15.49 21.38 10.40
N LYS A 79 -16.68 21.41 11.02
CA LYS A 79 -17.03 20.55 12.15
C LYS A 79 -17.51 19.17 11.70
N ASP A 80 -17.86 19.00 10.42
CA ASP A 80 -18.25 17.69 9.87
C ASP A 80 -17.06 17.00 9.22
N ALA A 81 -16.54 15.99 9.92
CA ALA A 81 -15.38 15.21 9.51
C ALA A 81 -15.56 14.57 8.14
N ILE A 82 -16.73 14.03 7.87
CA ILE A 82 -17.02 13.28 6.64
C ILE A 82 -17.09 14.22 5.44
N THR A 83 -17.72 15.37 5.59
CA THR A 83 -17.80 16.38 4.54
C THR A 83 -16.42 16.96 4.21
N LEU A 84 -15.62 17.29 5.22
CA LEU A 84 -14.24 17.76 5.02
C LEU A 84 -13.38 16.69 4.33
N TYR A 85 -13.47 15.44 4.78
CA TYR A 85 -12.77 14.32 4.17
C TYR A 85 -13.18 14.12 2.69
N SER A 86 -14.45 14.33 2.35
CA SER A 86 -14.92 14.29 0.97
C SER A 86 -14.24 15.34 0.08
N TYR A 87 -14.16 16.59 0.51
CA TYR A 87 -13.48 17.66 -0.25
C TYR A 87 -11.98 17.38 -0.42
N MET A 88 -11.32 16.86 0.61
CA MET A 88 -9.92 16.46 0.51
C MET A 88 -9.74 15.35 -0.51
N ASN A 89 -10.63 14.35 -0.54
CA ASN A 89 -10.56 13.26 -1.51
C ASN A 89 -10.77 13.74 -2.96
N ILE A 90 -11.57 14.78 -3.19
CA ILE A 90 -11.67 15.42 -4.52
C ILE A 90 -10.30 15.98 -4.94
N THR A 91 -9.64 16.72 -4.05
CA THR A 91 -8.32 17.28 -4.31
C THR A 91 -7.28 16.20 -4.59
N VAL A 92 -7.25 15.14 -3.76
CA VAL A 92 -6.35 13.99 -3.95
C VAL A 92 -6.65 13.28 -5.27
N ALA A 93 -7.91 13.08 -5.63
CA ALA A 93 -8.28 12.46 -6.89
C ALA A 93 -7.76 13.25 -8.11
N VAL A 94 -7.89 14.60 -8.10
CA VAL A 94 -7.33 15.46 -9.16
C VAL A 94 -5.80 15.31 -9.24
N ILE A 95 -5.11 15.36 -8.10
CA ILE A 95 -3.66 15.20 -8.06
C ILE A 95 -3.26 13.80 -8.56
N ASN A 96 -4.02 12.76 -8.21
CA ASN A 96 -3.80 11.41 -8.70
C ASN A 96 -3.93 11.31 -10.23
N TYR A 97 -4.94 11.93 -10.81
CA TYR A 97 -5.11 11.98 -12.26
C TYR A 97 -3.92 12.66 -12.95
N VAL A 98 -3.55 13.87 -12.50
CA VAL A 98 -2.42 14.61 -13.05
C VAL A 98 -1.12 13.82 -12.92
N THR A 99 -0.86 13.26 -11.74
CA THR A 99 0.34 12.45 -11.50
C THR A 99 0.39 11.25 -12.43
N GLN A 100 -0.71 10.50 -12.57
CA GLN A 100 -0.76 9.33 -13.46
C GLN A 100 -0.57 9.69 -14.93
N MET A 101 -1.07 10.82 -15.39
CA MET A 101 -0.81 11.28 -16.77
C MET A 101 0.68 11.56 -17.01
N ILE A 102 1.33 12.25 -16.05
CA ILE A 102 2.76 12.59 -16.15
C ILE A 102 3.64 11.33 -16.17
N ILE A 103 3.33 10.36 -15.31
CA ILE A 103 4.18 9.16 -15.15
C ILE A 103 3.78 7.99 -16.05
N SER A 104 2.69 8.09 -16.82
CA SER A 104 2.09 6.97 -17.56
C SER A 104 3.06 6.25 -18.51
N ASP A 105 3.90 6.98 -19.26
CA ASP A 105 4.91 6.38 -20.14
C ASP A 105 6.00 5.65 -19.32
N HIS A 106 6.43 6.25 -18.23
CA HIS A 106 7.41 5.62 -17.32
C HIS A 106 6.85 4.33 -16.70
N VAL A 107 5.61 4.36 -16.25
CA VAL A 107 4.91 3.19 -15.69
C VAL A 107 4.74 2.10 -16.75
N ALA A 108 4.36 2.44 -17.98
CA ALA A 108 4.24 1.47 -19.06
C ALA A 108 5.56 0.75 -19.36
N LYS A 109 6.65 1.50 -19.51
CA LYS A 109 7.99 0.97 -19.74
C LYS A 109 8.46 0.09 -18.59
N MET A 110 8.20 0.50 -17.36
CA MET A 110 8.58 -0.22 -16.17
C MET A 110 7.79 -1.54 -16.04
N MET A 111 6.46 -1.49 -16.16
CA MET A 111 5.59 -2.66 -16.06
C MET A 111 5.86 -3.70 -17.15
N SER A 112 6.32 -3.27 -18.35
CA SER A 112 6.69 -4.15 -19.42
C SER A 112 8.07 -4.77 -19.25
N ARG A 113 9.04 -4.02 -18.70
CA ARG A 113 10.43 -4.47 -18.55
C ARG A 113 10.65 -5.35 -17.31
N VAL A 114 9.78 -5.23 -16.31
CA VAL A 114 9.89 -6.04 -15.10
C VAL A 114 9.26 -7.40 -15.34
N PRO A 115 10.01 -8.49 -15.35
CA PRO A 115 9.46 -9.84 -15.40
C PRO A 115 8.84 -10.22 -14.05
N PHE A 116 7.95 -9.37 -13.55
CA PHE A 116 7.33 -9.48 -12.24
C PHE A 116 6.63 -10.84 -12.07
N PHE A 117 5.80 -11.22 -13.03
CA PHE A 117 5.11 -12.51 -13.02
C PHE A 117 6.07 -13.69 -13.22
N ASP A 118 7.15 -13.50 -13.99
CA ASP A 118 8.15 -14.54 -14.20
C ASP A 118 9.02 -14.74 -12.94
N THR A 119 9.36 -13.65 -12.24
CA THR A 119 10.04 -13.71 -10.94
C THR A 119 9.14 -14.36 -9.90
N LEU A 120 7.87 -13.99 -9.83
CA LEU A 120 6.88 -14.59 -8.94
C LEU A 120 6.73 -16.10 -9.20
N LYS A 121 6.63 -16.49 -10.48
CA LYS A 121 6.55 -17.90 -10.89
C LYS A 121 7.82 -18.68 -10.56
N SER A 122 8.99 -18.06 -10.73
CA SER A 122 10.29 -18.67 -10.47
C SER A 122 10.59 -18.89 -8.99
N LEU A 123 9.99 -18.08 -8.10
CA LEU A 123 10.21 -18.13 -6.66
C LEU A 123 9.40 -19.23 -5.95
N ARG A 124 8.41 -19.87 -6.60
CA ARG A 124 7.55 -20.91 -5.98
C ARG A 124 7.07 -20.46 -4.60
N LEU A 125 6.17 -19.47 -4.56
CA LEU A 125 5.61 -18.93 -3.32
C LEU A 125 4.89 -20.01 -2.53
N ASP A 126 5.07 -20.00 -1.20
CA ASP A 126 4.29 -20.84 -0.32
C ASP A 126 2.82 -20.42 -0.36
N SER A 127 1.93 -21.39 -0.64
CA SER A 127 0.50 -21.14 -0.80
C SER A 127 -0.16 -20.55 0.45
N ARG A 128 0.31 -20.94 1.64
CA ARG A 128 -0.25 -20.47 2.92
C ARG A 128 0.10 -19.01 3.23
N SER A 129 1.36 -18.62 3.01
CA SER A 129 1.80 -17.22 3.18
C SER A 129 1.12 -16.30 2.17
N LEU A 130 1.05 -16.76 0.92
CA LEU A 130 0.39 -16.03 -0.16
C LEU A 130 -1.11 -15.81 0.14
N TYR A 131 -1.82 -16.82 0.66
CA TYR A 131 -3.23 -16.71 1.04
C TYR A 131 -3.46 -15.63 2.10
N LYS A 132 -2.68 -15.63 3.18
CA LYS A 132 -2.76 -14.60 4.23
C LYS A 132 -2.55 -13.20 3.67
N SER A 133 -1.55 -13.03 2.81
CA SER A 133 -1.22 -11.74 2.21
C SER A 133 -2.27 -11.27 1.21
N ILE A 134 -2.86 -12.17 0.43
CA ILE A 134 -4.00 -11.87 -0.45
C ILE A 134 -5.23 -11.48 0.38
N THR A 135 -5.54 -12.20 1.45
CA THR A 135 -6.66 -11.86 2.33
C THR A 135 -6.48 -10.47 2.94
N LEU A 136 -5.28 -10.16 3.44
CA LEU A 136 -4.97 -8.82 3.96
C LEU A 136 -5.15 -7.74 2.88
N ALA A 137 -4.65 -7.98 1.67
CA ALA A 137 -4.81 -7.05 0.56
C ALA A 137 -6.28 -6.87 0.16
N LEU A 138 -7.08 -7.94 0.16
CA LEU A 138 -8.52 -7.87 -0.13
C LEU A 138 -9.29 -7.10 0.94
N VAL A 139 -9.02 -7.36 2.22
CA VAL A 139 -9.62 -6.60 3.34
C VAL A 139 -9.32 -5.11 3.18
N LYS A 140 -8.05 -4.77 2.95
CA LYS A 140 -7.63 -3.37 2.77
C LYS A 140 -8.23 -2.72 1.52
N THR A 141 -8.30 -3.45 0.41
CA THR A 141 -8.70 -2.89 -0.91
C THR A 141 -10.21 -2.87 -1.12
N ILE A 142 -10.95 -3.76 -0.47
CA ILE A 142 -12.39 -3.92 -0.67
C ILE A 142 -13.16 -3.56 0.59
N VAL A 143 -12.86 -4.21 1.73
CA VAL A 143 -13.68 -4.07 2.94
C VAL A 143 -13.58 -2.67 3.52
N PHE A 144 -12.38 -2.11 3.65
CA PHE A 144 -12.20 -0.78 4.23
C PHE A 144 -12.83 0.33 3.38
N PRO A 145 -12.54 0.44 2.06
CA PRO A 145 -13.21 1.43 1.23
C PRO A 145 -14.72 1.27 1.25
N LEU A 146 -15.23 0.04 1.10
CA LEU A 146 -16.67 -0.22 1.12
C LEU A 146 -17.32 0.23 2.43
N THR A 147 -16.68 0.01 3.57
CA THR A 147 -17.20 0.46 4.87
C THR A 147 -17.18 1.98 5.00
N LEU A 148 -16.12 2.65 4.52
CA LEU A 148 -16.06 4.11 4.46
C LEU A 148 -17.15 4.67 3.53
N GLU A 149 -17.37 4.03 2.40
CA GLU A 149 -18.40 4.41 1.43
C GLU A 149 -19.81 4.28 2.01
N VAL A 150 -20.08 3.18 2.71
CA VAL A 150 -21.36 2.97 3.41
C VAL A 150 -21.55 4.01 4.52
N ALA A 151 -20.52 4.27 5.33
CA ALA A 151 -20.58 5.30 6.37
C ALA A 151 -20.87 6.69 5.77
N PHE A 152 -20.21 7.02 4.65
CA PHE A 152 -20.43 8.26 3.91
C PHE A 152 -21.87 8.36 3.38
N ILE A 153 -22.40 7.28 2.78
CA ILE A 153 -23.79 7.22 2.27
C ILE A 153 -24.81 7.44 3.40
N LEU A 154 -24.60 6.75 4.53
CA LEU A 154 -25.49 6.86 5.69
C LEU A 154 -25.50 8.30 6.22
N GLN A 155 -24.33 8.93 6.37
CA GLN A 155 -24.23 10.31 6.84
C GLN A 155 -24.87 11.30 5.87
N GLN A 156 -24.62 11.16 4.57
CA GLN A 156 -25.21 12.01 3.54
C GLN A 156 -26.74 11.90 3.47
N ARG A 157 -27.29 10.69 3.54
CA ARG A 157 -28.75 10.48 3.56
C ARG A 157 -29.40 11.03 4.80
N ARG A 158 -28.68 11.04 5.91
CA ARG A 158 -29.17 11.60 7.16
C ARG A 158 -29.22 13.13 7.13
N GLN A 159 -28.20 13.76 6.55
CA GLN A 159 -28.14 15.22 6.40
C GLN A 159 -29.09 15.73 5.30
N HIS A 160 -29.28 14.94 4.25
CA HIS A 160 -30.06 15.30 3.07
C HIS A 160 -30.99 14.15 2.65
N PRO A 161 -32.12 13.94 3.35
CA PRO A 161 -33.06 12.81 3.07
C PRO A 161 -33.62 12.81 1.64
N GLU A 162 -33.81 14.00 1.06
CA GLU A 162 -34.32 14.24 -0.30
C GLU A 162 -33.34 13.87 -1.41
N MET A 163 -32.09 13.51 -1.05
CA MET A 163 -31.04 13.28 -2.04
C MET A 163 -31.26 12.01 -2.82
N SER A 164 -31.25 12.11 -4.17
CA SER A 164 -31.37 10.96 -5.05
C SER A 164 -30.14 10.02 -4.94
N LEU A 165 -30.35 8.74 -5.28
CA LEU A 165 -29.25 7.75 -5.28
C LEU A 165 -28.11 8.15 -6.24
N ILE A 166 -28.44 8.77 -7.37
CA ILE A 166 -27.46 9.24 -8.37
C ILE A 166 -26.53 10.29 -7.76
N TRP A 167 -27.08 11.24 -6.97
CA TRP A 167 -26.28 12.23 -6.26
C TRP A 167 -25.36 11.61 -5.20
N THR A 168 -25.83 10.59 -4.52
CA THR A 168 -25.01 9.84 -3.55
C THR A 168 -23.82 9.18 -4.24
N VAL A 169 -24.05 8.48 -5.35
CA VAL A 169 -22.95 7.86 -6.15
C VAL A 169 -22.00 8.92 -6.70
N TYR A 170 -22.52 10.04 -7.17
CA TYR A 170 -21.72 11.16 -7.65
C TYR A 170 -20.75 11.67 -6.57
N ARG A 171 -21.23 11.90 -5.34
CA ARG A 171 -20.38 12.35 -4.23
C ARG A 171 -19.38 11.30 -3.74
N LEU A 172 -19.70 10.02 -3.92
CA LEU A 172 -18.84 8.90 -3.55
C LEU A 172 -17.64 8.72 -4.50
N PHE A 173 -17.82 9.04 -5.77
CA PHE A 173 -16.85 8.74 -6.82
C PHE A 173 -15.43 9.28 -6.56
N PRO A 174 -15.21 10.53 -6.05
CA PRO A 174 -13.87 11.02 -5.70
C PRO A 174 -13.19 10.18 -4.63
N LEU A 175 -13.91 9.66 -3.65
CA LEU A 175 -13.40 8.80 -2.60
C LEU A 175 -12.84 7.49 -3.17
N VAL A 176 -13.59 6.87 -4.08
CA VAL A 176 -13.14 5.66 -4.80
C VAL A 176 -11.84 5.91 -5.57
N ILE A 177 -11.79 7.02 -6.32
CA ILE A 177 -10.62 7.38 -7.13
C ILE A 177 -9.40 7.71 -6.27
N SER A 178 -9.57 8.46 -5.19
CA SER A 178 -8.46 8.83 -4.30
C SER A 178 -7.84 7.60 -3.64
N ASN A 179 -8.66 6.65 -3.20
CA ASN A 179 -8.22 5.43 -2.53
C ASN A 179 -7.58 4.41 -3.49
N LEU A 180 -7.93 4.43 -4.76
CA LEU A 180 -7.50 3.40 -5.71
C LEU A 180 -5.98 3.31 -5.85
N LEU A 181 -5.28 4.44 -6.00
CA LEU A 181 -3.82 4.46 -6.10
C LEU A 181 -3.12 4.09 -4.79
N ASN A 182 -3.68 4.51 -3.66
CA ASN A 182 -3.18 4.08 -2.35
C ASN A 182 -3.29 2.56 -2.19
N ASN A 183 -4.39 1.97 -2.62
CA ASN A 183 -4.59 0.53 -2.62
C ASN A 183 -3.61 -0.20 -3.58
N CYS A 184 -3.31 0.39 -4.75
CA CYS A 184 -2.28 -0.13 -5.66
C CYS A 184 -0.88 -0.10 -5.02
N TYR A 185 -0.54 0.97 -4.30
CA TYR A 185 0.71 1.08 -3.56
C TYR A 185 0.82 0.00 -2.48
N PHE A 186 -0.24 -0.16 -1.68
CA PHE A 186 -0.30 -1.19 -0.66
C PHE A 186 -0.16 -2.60 -1.25
N GLY A 187 -0.90 -2.91 -2.31
CA GLY A 187 -0.80 -4.19 -3.03
C GLY A 187 0.60 -4.46 -3.56
N ALA A 188 1.28 -3.45 -4.11
CA ALA A 188 2.66 -3.56 -4.57
C ALA A 188 3.61 -3.94 -3.43
N MET A 189 3.47 -3.31 -2.26
CA MET A 189 4.30 -3.64 -1.09
C MET A 189 4.04 -5.06 -0.57
N VAL A 190 2.79 -5.50 -0.56
CA VAL A 190 2.44 -6.90 -0.21
C VAL A 190 3.19 -7.88 -1.11
N ILE A 191 3.22 -7.61 -2.40
CA ILE A 191 3.90 -8.49 -3.37
C ILE A 191 5.42 -8.48 -3.17
N VAL A 192 6.03 -7.32 -2.96
CA VAL A 192 7.47 -7.21 -2.67
C VAL A 192 7.83 -7.99 -1.40
N LYS A 193 7.02 -7.86 -0.34
CA LYS A 193 7.18 -8.62 0.91
C LYS A 193 7.16 -10.14 0.65
N GLU A 194 6.19 -10.63 -0.12
CA GLU A 194 6.09 -12.07 -0.41
C GLU A 194 7.26 -12.57 -1.28
N MET A 195 7.76 -11.76 -2.19
CA MET A 195 8.97 -12.10 -2.96
C MET A 195 10.20 -12.23 -2.06
N LEU A 196 10.38 -11.32 -1.11
CA LEU A 196 11.49 -11.38 -0.15
C LEU A 196 11.35 -12.57 0.79
N ASN A 197 10.14 -12.88 1.27
CA ASN A 197 9.89 -14.05 2.09
C ASN A 197 10.24 -15.34 1.35
N ALA A 198 9.83 -15.49 0.09
CA ALA A 198 10.15 -16.65 -0.73
C ALA A 198 11.65 -16.79 -1.01
N LEU A 199 12.35 -15.67 -1.15
CA LEU A 199 13.81 -15.65 -1.27
C LEU A 199 14.46 -16.12 0.04
N ASN A 200 13.99 -15.63 1.20
CA ASN A 200 14.49 -16.02 2.51
C ASN A 200 14.31 -17.51 2.79
N VAL A 201 13.17 -18.09 2.43
CA VAL A 201 12.94 -19.55 2.56
C VAL A 201 13.98 -20.35 1.76
N ARG A 202 14.35 -19.88 0.58
CA ARG A 202 15.40 -20.55 -0.22
C ARG A 202 16.80 -20.37 0.38
N LEU A 203 17.09 -19.17 0.93
CA LEU A 203 18.34 -18.95 1.65
C LEU A 203 18.45 -19.84 2.89
N GLU A 204 17.36 -20.03 3.62
CA GLU A 204 17.30 -20.94 4.77
C GLU A 204 17.53 -22.41 4.36
N SER A 205 16.94 -22.83 3.25
CA SER A 205 17.20 -24.18 2.71
C SER A 205 18.67 -24.37 2.35
N GLN A 206 19.32 -23.37 1.76
CA GLN A 206 20.77 -23.41 1.49
C GLN A 206 21.60 -23.40 2.78
N LEU A 207 21.22 -22.58 3.78
CA LEU A 207 21.88 -22.58 5.09
C LEU A 207 21.86 -23.97 5.73
N GLN A 208 20.70 -24.63 5.71
CA GLN A 208 20.56 -25.99 6.24
C GLN A 208 21.46 -26.98 5.48
N GLU A 209 21.50 -26.91 4.16
CA GLU A 209 22.33 -27.80 3.34
C GLU A 209 23.83 -27.57 3.58
N VAL A 210 24.27 -26.30 3.66
CA VAL A 210 25.66 -25.97 3.97
C VAL A 210 26.06 -26.47 5.35
N ASN A 211 25.21 -26.28 6.35
CA ASN A 211 25.47 -26.76 7.71
C ASN A 211 25.54 -28.29 7.78
N LEU A 212 24.69 -28.98 6.98
CA LEU A 212 24.77 -30.46 6.87
C LEU A 212 26.09 -30.90 6.24
N LEU A 213 26.53 -30.30 5.14
CA LEU A 213 27.79 -30.66 4.45
C LEU A 213 29.05 -30.44 5.32
N GLN A 214 28.95 -29.63 6.38
CA GLN A 214 30.04 -29.29 7.28
C GLN A 214 30.04 -30.07 8.60
N ARG A 215 29.07 -30.97 8.83
CA ARG A 215 29.10 -31.87 9.99
C ARG A 215 30.24 -32.85 9.89
N GLU A 216 30.86 -33.16 11.01
CA GLU A 216 32.02 -34.07 11.08
C GLU A 216 31.75 -35.43 10.44
N ASP A 217 30.55 -35.98 10.65
CA ASP A 217 30.13 -37.24 10.05
C ASP A 217 30.12 -37.20 8.51
N GLN A 218 29.62 -36.08 7.97
CA GLN A 218 29.55 -35.87 6.51
C GLN A 218 30.94 -35.55 5.92
N LEU A 219 31.79 -34.89 6.70
CA LEU A 219 33.18 -34.62 6.31
C LEU A 219 33.99 -35.93 6.11
N LYS A 220 33.66 -36.97 6.88
CA LYS A 220 34.28 -38.30 6.74
C LYS A 220 33.65 -39.13 5.62
N MET A 221 32.34 -39.00 5.38
CA MET A 221 31.61 -39.79 4.39
C MET A 221 31.83 -39.33 2.93
N PHE A 222 31.91 -38.04 2.68
CA PHE A 222 32.02 -37.50 1.32
C PHE A 222 33.47 -37.21 0.93
N THR A 223 33.84 -37.60 -0.30
CA THR A 223 35.15 -37.25 -0.88
C THR A 223 35.29 -35.72 -0.99
N LYS A 224 36.53 -35.24 -0.88
CA LYS A 224 36.85 -33.81 -1.03
C LYS A 224 36.35 -33.25 -2.37
N TYR A 225 36.42 -34.03 -3.43
CA TYR A 225 35.94 -33.68 -4.77
C TYR A 225 34.42 -33.45 -4.82
N TYR A 226 33.66 -34.41 -4.26
CA TYR A 226 32.18 -34.28 -4.20
C TYR A 226 31.75 -33.05 -3.43
N ARG A 227 32.36 -32.78 -2.27
CA ARG A 227 32.05 -31.57 -1.48
C ARG A 227 32.36 -30.29 -2.25
N MET A 228 33.53 -30.21 -2.92
CA MET A 228 33.89 -29.07 -3.74
C MET A 228 32.89 -28.84 -4.87
N GLN A 229 32.49 -29.87 -5.59
CA GLN A 229 31.49 -29.82 -6.65
C GLN A 229 30.15 -29.32 -6.09
N ARG A 230 29.72 -29.78 -4.92
CA ARG A 230 28.47 -29.37 -4.29
C ARG A 230 28.52 -27.90 -3.84
N PHE A 231 29.63 -27.45 -3.25
CA PHE A 231 29.82 -26.03 -2.91
C PHE A 231 29.83 -25.14 -4.15
N CYS A 232 30.41 -25.55 -5.26
CA CYS A 232 30.33 -24.81 -6.51
C CYS A 232 28.89 -24.68 -7.02
N SER A 233 28.12 -25.78 -6.97
CA SER A 233 26.68 -25.74 -7.33
C SER A 233 25.87 -24.80 -6.41
N LEU A 234 26.12 -24.84 -5.09
CA LEU A 234 25.49 -23.94 -4.14
C LEU A 234 25.89 -22.47 -4.35
N ALA A 235 27.14 -22.21 -4.77
CA ALA A 235 27.57 -20.87 -5.14
C ALA A 235 26.80 -20.34 -6.35
N ASP A 236 26.60 -21.16 -7.38
CA ASP A 236 25.81 -20.77 -8.57
C ASP A 236 24.35 -20.50 -8.23
N GLU A 237 23.77 -21.26 -7.31
CA GLU A 237 22.41 -21.01 -6.81
C GLU A 237 22.35 -19.72 -5.98
N LEU A 238 23.35 -19.47 -5.14
CA LEU A 238 23.44 -18.25 -4.34
C LEU A 238 23.59 -17.00 -5.20
N ASP A 239 24.40 -17.06 -6.26
CA ASP A 239 24.54 -15.98 -7.24
C ASP A 239 23.21 -15.67 -7.94
N LYS A 240 22.43 -16.71 -8.29
CA LYS A 240 21.07 -16.54 -8.83
C LYS A 240 20.14 -15.88 -7.83
N LEU A 241 20.22 -16.22 -6.53
CA LEU A 241 19.42 -15.60 -5.48
C LEU A 241 19.85 -14.13 -5.25
N ALA A 242 21.14 -13.84 -5.26
CA ALA A 242 21.68 -12.48 -5.17
C ALA A 242 21.18 -11.60 -6.35
N HIS A 243 21.21 -12.14 -7.56
CA HIS A 243 20.67 -11.47 -8.74
C HIS A 243 19.16 -11.18 -8.59
N ARG A 244 18.38 -12.16 -8.10
CA ARG A 244 16.93 -11.96 -7.84
C ARG A 244 16.68 -10.92 -6.76
N TYR A 245 17.44 -10.93 -5.67
CA TYR A 245 17.36 -9.91 -4.63
C TYR A 245 17.61 -8.51 -5.20
N LYS A 246 18.66 -8.34 -6.02
CA LYS A 246 18.96 -7.08 -6.71
C LYS A 246 17.80 -6.64 -7.61
N LEU A 247 17.20 -7.57 -8.36
CA LEU A 247 16.04 -7.27 -9.20
C LEU A 247 14.84 -6.81 -8.35
N ILE A 248 14.52 -7.52 -7.26
CA ILE A 248 13.43 -7.13 -6.36
C ILE A 248 13.67 -5.72 -5.82
N TYR A 249 14.89 -5.45 -5.34
CA TYR A 249 15.25 -4.14 -4.79
C TYR A 249 15.11 -3.00 -5.81
N VAL A 250 15.74 -3.14 -6.98
CA VAL A 250 15.74 -2.11 -8.02
C VAL A 250 14.33 -1.87 -8.58
N HIS A 251 13.59 -2.93 -8.80
CA HIS A 251 12.25 -2.82 -9.38
C HIS A 251 11.22 -2.33 -8.38
N SER A 252 11.29 -2.73 -7.11
CA SER A 252 10.39 -2.20 -6.09
C SER A 252 10.57 -0.70 -5.91
N GLY A 253 11.81 -0.20 -5.86
CA GLY A 253 12.07 1.24 -5.81
C GLY A 253 11.45 1.99 -6.99
N LYS A 254 11.70 1.52 -8.22
CA LYS A 254 11.14 2.12 -9.43
C LYS A 254 9.60 2.09 -9.49
N TYR A 255 8.98 1.08 -8.89
CA TYR A 255 7.53 0.91 -8.87
C TYR A 255 6.86 1.77 -7.79
N LEU A 256 7.45 1.84 -6.60
CA LEU A 256 6.88 2.55 -5.46
C LEU A 256 7.08 4.07 -5.57
N THR A 257 8.21 4.52 -6.13
CA THR A 257 8.53 5.95 -6.24
C THR A 257 7.44 6.78 -6.95
N PRO A 258 6.91 6.39 -8.12
CA PRO A 258 5.87 7.17 -8.78
C PRO A 258 4.56 7.29 -8.02
N MET A 259 4.26 6.32 -7.14
CA MET A 259 3.03 6.30 -6.34
C MET A 259 3.19 6.97 -4.97
N SER A 260 4.41 7.41 -4.64
CA SER A 260 4.74 7.97 -3.31
C SER A 260 3.94 9.23 -2.98
N LEU A 261 3.68 10.09 -3.97
CA LEU A 261 2.90 11.31 -3.77
C LEU A 261 1.46 10.99 -3.37
N SER A 262 0.80 10.08 -4.09
CA SER A 262 -0.56 9.65 -3.77
C SER A 262 -0.65 9.07 -2.36
N MET A 263 0.34 8.29 -1.96
CA MET A 263 0.40 7.70 -0.64
C MET A 263 0.57 8.75 0.47
N ILE A 264 1.45 9.75 0.28
CA ILE A 264 1.61 10.86 1.24
C ILE A 264 0.31 11.63 1.40
N LEU A 265 -0.34 11.99 0.29
CA LEU A 265 -1.61 12.70 0.32
C LEU A 265 -2.70 11.89 1.03
N SER A 266 -2.76 10.58 0.79
CA SER A 266 -3.67 9.68 1.51
C SER A 266 -3.39 9.67 3.01
N LEU A 267 -2.12 9.64 3.45
CA LEU A 267 -1.76 9.72 4.87
C LEU A 267 -2.17 11.06 5.50
N ILE A 268 -1.99 12.18 4.78
CA ILE A 268 -2.46 13.50 5.23
C ILE A 268 -3.99 13.50 5.37
N CYS A 269 -4.71 12.92 4.41
CA CYS A 269 -6.16 12.76 4.50
C CYS A 269 -6.59 11.95 5.72
N HIS A 270 -5.91 10.82 5.99
CA HIS A 270 -6.21 10.01 7.17
C HIS A 270 -5.87 10.75 8.47
N LEU A 271 -4.73 11.45 8.54
CA LEU A 271 -4.36 12.26 9.70
C LEU A 271 -5.43 13.30 10.03
N LEU A 272 -5.85 14.05 9.03
CA LEU A 272 -6.90 15.07 9.20
C LEU A 272 -8.26 14.41 9.49
N GLY A 273 -8.60 13.32 8.81
CA GLY A 273 -9.81 12.55 9.07
C GLY A 273 -9.89 12.03 10.50
N ILE A 274 -8.79 11.50 11.03
CA ILE A 274 -8.68 11.04 12.43
C ILE A 274 -8.85 12.24 13.39
N THR A 275 -8.16 13.34 13.15
CA THR A 275 -8.23 14.55 13.99
C THR A 275 -9.65 15.09 14.05
N VAL A 276 -10.29 15.28 12.90
CA VAL A 276 -11.66 15.82 12.83
C VAL A 276 -12.67 14.79 13.33
N GLY A 277 -12.43 13.50 13.16
CA GLY A 277 -13.25 12.43 13.73
C GLY A 277 -13.28 12.46 15.25
N PHE A 278 -12.14 12.58 15.92
CA PHE A 278 -12.07 12.78 17.36
C PHE A 278 -12.73 14.08 17.81
N TYR A 279 -12.47 15.17 17.08
CA TYR A 279 -13.10 16.47 17.36
C TYR A 279 -14.62 16.42 17.22
N SER A 280 -15.15 15.72 16.23
CA SER A 280 -16.59 15.55 16.02
C SER A 280 -17.24 14.74 17.18
N LEU A 281 -16.57 13.71 17.69
CA LEU A 281 -17.03 12.97 18.86
C LEU A 281 -17.01 13.85 20.11
N TYR A 282 -15.92 14.59 20.35
CA TYR A 282 -15.84 15.56 21.42
C TYR A 282 -17.00 16.59 21.33
N TYR A 283 -17.22 17.14 20.13
CA TYR A 283 -18.25 18.16 19.92
C TYR A 283 -19.66 17.64 20.23
N ALA A 284 -19.99 16.41 19.83
CA ALA A 284 -21.27 15.77 20.15
C ALA A 284 -21.48 15.60 21.66
N ILE A 285 -20.42 15.21 22.39
CA ILE A 285 -20.44 15.09 23.83
C ILE A 285 -20.59 16.48 24.49
N ALA A 286 -19.79 17.44 24.09
CA ALA A 286 -19.80 18.79 24.61
C ALA A 286 -21.17 19.50 24.39
N ASP A 287 -21.81 19.30 23.25
CA ASP A 287 -23.14 19.83 22.97
C ASP A 287 -24.21 19.26 23.89
N THR A 288 -24.10 17.96 24.22
CA THR A 288 -25.03 17.32 25.13
C THR A 288 -24.86 17.83 26.58
N PHE A 289 -23.61 17.92 27.07
CA PHE A 289 -23.34 18.31 28.46
C PHE A 289 -23.43 19.82 28.72
N ILE A 290 -23.01 20.65 27.75
CA ILE A 290 -22.96 22.12 27.96
C ILE A 290 -24.26 22.78 27.49
N LEU A 291 -24.81 22.33 26.35
CA LEU A 291 -25.99 22.96 25.75
C LEU A 291 -27.31 22.19 26.00
N GLY A 292 -27.26 21.05 26.68
CA GLY A 292 -28.44 20.23 26.96
C GLY A 292 -29.11 19.62 25.71
N LYS A 293 -28.42 19.59 24.57
CA LYS A 293 -28.97 19.00 23.34
C LYS A 293 -29.09 17.49 23.44
N PRO A 294 -30.08 16.85 22.80
CA PRO A 294 -30.19 15.41 22.78
C PRO A 294 -28.94 14.80 22.09
N TYR A 295 -28.37 13.76 22.70
CA TYR A 295 -27.20 13.07 22.18
C TYR A 295 -27.51 12.35 20.85
N ASP A 296 -26.74 12.65 19.83
CA ASP A 296 -26.83 11.99 18.53
C ASP A 296 -26.01 10.71 18.50
N GLY A 297 -26.57 9.62 19.00
CA GLY A 297 -25.89 8.32 19.09
C GLY A 297 -25.58 7.71 17.72
N LEU A 298 -26.46 7.85 16.73
CA LEU A 298 -26.24 7.27 15.40
C LEU A 298 -25.15 8.02 14.64
N GLY A 299 -25.16 9.36 14.66
CA GLY A 299 -24.08 10.16 14.06
C GLY A 299 -22.73 9.90 14.71
N SER A 300 -22.69 9.78 16.03
CA SER A 300 -21.48 9.43 16.76
C SER A 300 -20.98 8.03 16.41
N LEU A 301 -21.86 7.06 16.24
CA LEU A 301 -21.48 5.70 15.79
C LEU A 301 -20.88 5.70 14.38
N ILE A 302 -21.47 6.43 13.43
CA ILE A 302 -20.96 6.55 12.07
C ILE A 302 -19.56 7.18 12.08
N ASN A 303 -19.39 8.27 12.86
CA ASN A 303 -18.08 8.92 13.02
C ASN A 303 -17.05 8.00 13.69
N LEU A 304 -17.45 7.19 14.66
CA LEU A 304 -16.57 6.22 15.31
C LEU A 304 -16.11 5.15 14.32
N VAL A 305 -17.00 4.61 13.48
CA VAL A 305 -16.64 3.62 12.44
C VAL A 305 -15.64 4.24 11.45
N PHE A 306 -15.90 5.47 11.00
CA PHE A 306 -15.01 6.20 10.11
C PHE A 306 -13.61 6.39 10.73
N LEU A 307 -13.56 6.79 12.01
CA LEU A 307 -12.33 6.96 12.77
C LEU A 307 -11.53 5.65 12.90
N LEU A 308 -12.20 4.57 13.28
CA LEU A 308 -11.56 3.25 13.45
C LEU A 308 -10.97 2.73 12.14
N ILE A 309 -11.65 2.92 11.02
CA ILE A 309 -11.13 2.50 9.71
C ILE A 309 -9.92 3.36 9.30
N SER A 310 -9.98 4.67 9.51
CA SER A 310 -8.85 5.55 9.21
C SER A 310 -7.61 5.21 10.06
N LEU A 311 -7.78 4.87 11.33
CA LEU A 311 -6.72 4.35 12.19
C LEU A 311 -6.18 3.01 11.71
N ALA A 312 -7.08 2.08 11.33
CA ALA A 312 -6.69 0.78 10.81
C ALA A 312 -5.91 0.89 9.50
N GLU A 313 -6.25 1.83 8.62
CA GLU A 313 -5.53 2.12 7.37
C GLU A 313 -4.06 2.50 7.64
N VAL A 314 -3.82 3.45 8.53
CA VAL A 314 -2.48 3.90 8.91
C VAL A 314 -1.70 2.77 9.61
N THR A 315 -2.36 2.04 10.50
CA THR A 315 -1.76 0.92 11.25
C THR A 315 -1.34 -0.21 10.32
N LEU A 316 -2.21 -0.61 9.38
CA LEU A 316 -1.91 -1.66 8.40
C LEU A 316 -0.75 -1.28 7.48
N LEU A 317 -0.70 -0.02 7.03
CA LEU A 317 0.39 0.48 6.20
C LEU A 317 1.73 0.39 6.97
N SER A 318 1.76 0.91 8.19
CA SER A 318 2.97 0.88 9.05
C SER A 318 3.43 -0.54 9.35
N HIS A 319 2.49 -1.44 9.65
CA HIS A 319 2.76 -2.85 9.91
C HIS A 319 3.34 -3.56 8.68
N LEU A 320 2.77 -3.33 7.49
CA LEU A 320 3.26 -3.89 6.24
C LEU A 320 4.69 -3.42 5.93
N CYS A 321 4.95 -2.11 6.10
CA CYS A 321 6.29 -1.53 5.91
C CYS A 321 7.31 -2.15 6.87
N ASN A 322 6.95 -2.31 8.15
CA ASN A 322 7.82 -2.95 9.13
C ASN A 322 8.12 -4.41 8.79
N HIS A 323 7.11 -5.17 8.38
CA HIS A 323 7.31 -6.56 7.93
C HIS A 323 8.25 -6.68 6.73
N LEU A 324 8.17 -5.74 5.81
CA LEU A 324 9.04 -5.69 4.64
C LEU A 324 10.48 -5.40 5.05
N LEU A 325 10.71 -4.47 5.98
CA LEU A 325 12.02 -4.19 6.56
C LEU A 325 12.58 -5.41 7.32
N VAL A 326 11.74 -6.09 8.10
CA VAL A 326 12.12 -7.32 8.82
C VAL A 326 12.49 -8.43 7.84
N ALA A 327 11.74 -8.62 6.74
CA ALA A 327 12.05 -9.61 5.71
C ALA A 327 13.42 -9.34 5.05
N THR A 328 13.76 -8.07 4.83
CA THR A 328 15.07 -7.68 4.28
C THR A 328 16.21 -7.96 5.28
N ARG A 329 16.01 -7.59 6.55
CA ARG A 329 17.01 -7.88 7.61
C ARG A 329 17.22 -9.37 7.80
N ARG A 330 16.17 -10.18 7.66
CA ARG A 330 16.26 -11.64 7.74
C ARG A 330 17.20 -12.22 6.68
N SER A 331 17.20 -11.69 5.45
CA SER A 331 18.16 -12.08 4.42
C SER A 331 19.62 -11.90 4.88
N ALA A 332 19.93 -10.75 5.49
CA ALA A 332 21.28 -10.49 6.02
C ALA A 332 21.65 -11.45 7.16
N VAL A 333 20.73 -11.71 8.09
CA VAL A 333 20.96 -12.63 9.22
C VAL A 333 21.21 -14.05 8.74
N ILE A 334 20.44 -14.56 7.76
CA ILE A 334 20.64 -15.90 7.21
C ILE A 334 22.02 -16.01 6.57
N LEU A 335 22.44 -15.01 5.79
CA LEU A 335 23.76 -14.99 5.15
C LEU A 335 24.91 -14.98 6.18
N GLN A 336 24.76 -14.25 7.28
CA GLN A 336 25.74 -14.20 8.37
C GLN A 336 25.81 -15.52 9.16
N GLN A 337 24.75 -16.31 9.21
CA GLN A 337 24.71 -17.62 9.87
C GLN A 337 25.34 -18.75 9.05
N MET A 338 25.70 -18.49 7.78
CA MET A 338 26.34 -19.51 6.94
C MET A 338 27.73 -19.83 7.45
N ASN A 339 27.95 -21.09 7.85
CA ASN A 339 29.27 -21.55 8.26
C ASN A 339 30.18 -21.64 7.03
N LEU A 340 31.32 -20.95 7.06
CA LEU A 340 32.28 -20.88 5.96
C LEU A 340 33.58 -21.62 6.24
N SER A 341 33.74 -22.32 7.39
CA SER A 341 34.99 -22.91 7.86
C SER A 341 35.64 -23.88 6.82
N HIS A 342 34.85 -24.80 6.30
CA HIS A 342 35.28 -25.80 5.33
C HIS A 342 34.70 -25.59 3.93
N ALA A 343 34.12 -24.40 3.68
CA ALA A 343 33.53 -24.06 2.40
C ALA A 343 34.60 -23.76 1.34
N ASP A 344 34.31 -24.04 0.10
CA ASP A 344 35.16 -23.72 -1.04
C ASP A 344 35.29 -22.20 -1.22
N ARG A 345 36.41 -21.77 -1.81
CA ARG A 345 36.74 -20.35 -2.04
C ARG A 345 35.63 -19.64 -2.83
N ARG A 346 35.11 -20.27 -3.86
CA ARG A 346 34.03 -19.72 -4.70
C ARG A 346 32.75 -19.48 -3.89
N TYR A 347 32.36 -20.43 -3.05
CA TYR A 347 31.18 -20.29 -2.20
C TYR A 347 31.35 -19.16 -1.18
N ARG A 348 32.52 -19.09 -0.52
CA ARG A 348 32.83 -17.97 0.40
C ARG A 348 32.73 -16.62 -0.29
N GLN A 349 33.25 -16.49 -1.50
CA GLN A 349 33.18 -15.27 -2.29
C GLN A 349 31.75 -14.90 -2.66
N ALA A 350 30.89 -15.88 -3.06
CA ALA A 350 29.48 -15.66 -3.33
C ALA A 350 28.72 -15.17 -2.10
N VAL A 351 28.95 -15.78 -0.92
CA VAL A 351 28.33 -15.33 0.35
C VAL A 351 28.76 -13.91 0.69
N HIS A 352 30.06 -13.59 0.63
CA HIS A 352 30.55 -12.24 0.90
C HIS A 352 29.96 -11.19 -0.06
N SER A 353 29.92 -11.50 -1.35
CA SER A 353 29.34 -10.60 -2.37
C SER A 353 27.86 -10.36 -2.13
N PHE A 354 27.09 -11.40 -1.78
CA PHE A 354 25.68 -11.25 -1.49
C PHE A 354 25.44 -10.51 -0.17
N THR A 355 26.21 -10.78 0.88
CA THR A 355 26.14 -10.05 2.14
C THR A 355 26.43 -8.56 1.93
N LEU A 356 27.46 -8.24 1.15
CA LEU A 356 27.77 -6.85 0.79
C LEU A 356 26.61 -6.20 0.02
N LEU A 357 26.03 -6.91 -0.94
CA LEU A 357 24.87 -6.44 -1.70
C LEU A 357 23.70 -6.10 -0.76
N VAL A 358 23.33 -6.99 0.18
CA VAL A 358 22.23 -6.76 1.11
C VAL A 358 22.53 -5.60 2.07
N THR A 359 23.78 -5.44 2.48
CA THR A 359 24.21 -4.36 3.39
C THR A 359 24.19 -2.99 2.71
N VAL A 360 24.64 -2.93 1.46
CA VAL A 360 24.69 -1.68 0.69
C VAL A 360 23.28 -1.28 0.20
N THR A 361 22.49 -2.26 -0.22
CA THR A 361 21.11 -2.03 -0.68
C THR A 361 20.15 -1.98 0.51
N LYS A 362 20.25 -0.95 1.34
CA LYS A 362 19.31 -0.73 2.44
C LYS A 362 17.91 -0.50 1.86
N PHE A 363 17.03 -1.46 2.06
CA PHE A 363 15.63 -1.33 1.69
C PHE A 363 14.97 -0.33 2.64
N GLN A 364 14.66 0.85 2.14
CA GLN A 364 14.00 1.91 2.90
C GLN A 364 12.78 2.36 2.10
N ILE A 365 11.63 2.39 2.75
CA ILE A 365 10.42 2.94 2.15
C ILE A 365 10.34 4.40 2.59
N LYS A 366 10.89 5.28 1.75
CA LYS A 366 10.89 6.73 1.97
C LYS A 366 10.08 7.41 0.87
N PRO A 367 8.78 7.61 1.06
CA PRO A 367 7.98 8.32 0.07
C PRO A 367 8.53 9.71 -0.17
N LEU A 368 8.84 10.04 -1.41
CA LEU A 368 9.50 11.30 -1.82
C LEU A 368 10.76 11.65 -1.02
N GLY A 369 11.36 10.70 -0.31
CA GLY A 369 12.51 10.94 0.55
C GLY A 369 12.22 11.68 1.87
N LEU A 370 10.95 11.97 2.19
CA LEU A 370 10.58 12.82 3.32
C LEU A 370 10.73 12.13 4.68
N TYR A 371 10.25 10.90 4.81
CA TYR A 371 10.29 10.15 6.07
C TYR A 371 10.27 8.64 5.82
N GLU A 372 10.76 7.88 6.80
CA GLU A 372 10.70 6.42 6.77
C GLU A 372 9.33 5.92 7.21
N LEU A 373 8.74 5.03 6.39
CA LEU A 373 7.53 4.31 6.76
C LEU A 373 7.92 3.09 7.61
N ASP A 374 7.80 3.24 8.93
CA ASP A 374 8.00 2.18 9.89
C ASP A 374 6.92 2.24 10.99
N MET A 375 7.07 1.48 12.08
CA MET A 375 6.13 1.52 13.21
C MET A 375 6.10 2.87 13.95
N ARG A 376 7.12 3.72 13.79
CA ARG A 376 7.16 5.06 14.39
C ARG A 376 6.13 5.98 13.77
N LEU A 377 5.68 5.69 12.54
CA LEU A 377 4.62 6.45 11.89
C LEU A 377 3.35 6.50 12.76
N ILE A 378 2.99 5.40 13.41
CA ILE A 378 1.81 5.32 14.28
C ILE A 378 1.94 6.31 15.44
N SER A 379 3.08 6.30 16.14
CA SER A 379 3.35 7.22 17.25
C SER A 379 3.34 8.69 16.78
N ASN A 380 3.95 8.97 15.63
CA ASN A 380 3.99 10.33 15.07
C ASN A 380 2.59 10.83 14.69
N VAL A 381 1.75 9.96 14.11
CA VAL A 381 0.35 10.29 13.78
C VAL A 381 -0.44 10.57 15.05
N PHE A 382 -0.34 9.72 16.09
CA PHE A 382 -1.03 9.97 17.36
C PHE A 382 -0.58 11.27 18.04
N SER A 383 0.72 11.57 18.02
CA SER A 383 1.25 12.82 18.57
C SER A 383 0.72 14.05 17.82
N ALA A 384 0.69 13.99 16.49
CA ALA A 384 0.15 15.06 15.68
C ALA A 384 -1.36 15.25 15.89
N VAL A 385 -2.13 14.16 15.93
CA VAL A 385 -3.57 14.19 16.22
C VAL A 385 -3.84 14.80 17.60
N ALA A 386 -3.12 14.37 18.63
CA ALA A 386 -3.28 14.91 19.97
C ALA A 386 -3.04 16.42 20.04
N MET A 387 -1.97 16.90 19.36
CA MET A 387 -1.64 18.32 19.30
C MET A 387 -2.72 19.13 18.58
N PHE A 388 -3.16 18.69 17.41
CA PHE A 388 -4.22 19.38 16.66
C PHE A 388 -5.56 19.34 17.39
N LEU A 389 -5.91 18.21 18.01
CA LEU A 389 -7.13 18.05 18.79
C LEU A 389 -7.17 19.01 20.00
N LEU A 390 -6.05 19.15 20.71
CA LEU A 390 -5.92 20.05 21.85
C LEU A 390 -6.20 21.51 21.42
N ILE A 391 -5.63 21.95 20.30
CA ILE A 391 -5.87 23.30 19.75
C ILE A 391 -7.35 23.49 19.39
N LEU A 392 -7.97 22.51 18.72
CA LEU A 392 -9.38 22.60 18.32
C LEU A 392 -10.31 22.62 19.52
N VAL A 393 -10.06 21.78 20.54
CA VAL A 393 -10.85 21.73 21.77
C VAL A 393 -10.72 23.05 22.55
N GLN A 394 -9.51 23.59 22.68
CA GLN A 394 -9.29 24.88 23.37
C GLN A 394 -10.00 26.01 22.67
N ALA A 395 -9.97 26.06 21.34
CA ALA A 395 -10.66 27.08 20.54
C ALA A 395 -12.18 26.97 20.71
N ASP A 396 -12.75 25.77 20.69
CA ASP A 396 -14.20 25.55 20.89
C ASP A 396 -14.65 25.93 22.31
N LEU A 397 -13.91 25.50 23.33
CA LEU A 397 -14.21 25.85 24.73
C LEU A 397 -14.17 27.38 24.93
N SER A 398 -13.13 28.04 24.42
CA SER A 398 -13.03 29.50 24.48
C SER A 398 -14.23 30.24 23.83
N GLN A 399 -14.74 29.70 22.72
CA GLN A 399 -15.94 30.26 22.07
C GLN A 399 -17.19 29.98 22.91
N ARG A 400 -17.38 28.78 23.46
CA ARG A 400 -18.55 28.41 24.28
C ARG A 400 -18.64 29.24 25.55
N PHE A 401 -17.52 29.44 26.26
CA PHE A 401 -17.47 30.25 27.48
C PHE A 401 -17.70 31.78 27.23
N LYS A 402 -17.52 32.23 26.00
CA LYS A 402 -17.88 33.61 25.64
C LYS A 402 -19.39 33.79 25.33
N MET A 403 -20.08 32.68 25.08
CA MET A 403 -21.53 32.68 24.77
C MET A 403 -22.40 32.42 26.00
N LEU A 404 -21.81 31.82 27.06
CA LEU A 404 -22.44 31.67 28.38
C LEU A 404 -22.24 32.92 29.22
#